data_6e91dc6e3faea64aa9fa3d38d07f23d8
#
_entry.id   6e91dc6e3faea64aa9fa3d38d07f23d8
#
_cell.length_a   1.000
_cell.length_b   1.000
_cell.length_c   1.000
_cell.angle_alpha   90.00
_cell.angle_beta   90.00
_cell.angle_gamma   90.00
#
_symmetry.space_group_name_H-M   'P 1'
#
loop_
_entity.id
_entity.type
_entity.pdbx_description
1 polymer ?
#
loop_
_entity_poly.entity_id
_entity_poly.type
_entity_poly.pdbx_seq_one_letter_code
_entity_poly.pdbx_strand_id
1 'polypeptide(L)'
;MALTKRLLRLPNAFGGAASGLRLLHLSRPAASALPGIQAAQLQKTLTTTPKALVAKEKLVFGHVFTDHMLTIDWTAKSGWAAPQIQPYGPLQIDPCCAVLHYALECFDGLKAYRDTQGKVRLFRPDKNMERLNSSAERLYLPQFDGEQVLACIKELLRTEERWVPHGRGYSLYLRPTMISTENTLGVHRSNSAKLFVIASPCGPYFPTGFKAVSLYCDETNVRAWPGGVGNKKLGANYAPSIGPQVAAEDKGYQQVLWTIGEEYELMEVGTMNLFVYWRNDAGELELVTPPLDGTILPGVTRDSVL
;
A
#
# COMPACT_ATOMS: atom_id res chain seq x y z
N MET A 1 -28.77 25.37 5.63
CA MET A 1 -29.50 25.42 4.35
C MET A 1 -28.68 26.16 3.30
N ALA A 2 -27.49 25.63 2.90
CA ALA A 2 -26.66 26.16 1.81
C ALA A 2 -25.49 25.22 1.48
N LEU A 3 -25.72 23.92 1.29
CA LEU A 3 -24.63 22.97 0.97
C LEU A 3 -24.65 22.42 -0.48
N THR A 4 -25.53 22.92 -1.34
CA THR A 4 -25.84 22.19 -2.59
C THR A 4 -25.47 22.90 -3.90
N LYS A 5 -24.71 24.00 -3.92
CA LYS A 5 -24.51 24.74 -5.19
C LYS A 5 -23.09 25.14 -5.58
N ARG A 6 -22.03 24.37 -5.23
CA ARG A 6 -20.68 24.71 -5.71
C ARG A 6 -19.77 23.52 -6.12
N LEU A 7 -20.34 22.48 -6.67
CA LEU A 7 -19.54 21.36 -7.19
C LEU A 7 -19.04 21.54 -8.64
N LEU A 8 -19.22 22.67 -9.28
CA LEU A 8 -18.75 22.90 -10.66
C LEU A 8 -18.57 24.40 -10.94
N ARG A 9 -17.40 24.97 -10.65
CA ARG A 9 -16.81 26.10 -11.42
C ARG A 9 -15.38 26.38 -10.97
N LEU A 10 -14.42 25.85 -11.73
CA LEU A 10 -13.09 26.45 -11.78
C LEU A 10 -13.21 27.81 -12.47
N PRO A 11 -12.64 28.90 -11.94
CA PRO A 11 -12.56 30.15 -12.68
C PRO A 11 -11.50 30.04 -13.76
N ASN A 12 -11.89 30.14 -15.03
CA ASN A 12 -11.00 30.48 -16.13
C ASN A 12 -10.50 31.91 -15.91
N ALA A 13 -9.28 32.06 -15.42
CA ALA A 13 -8.57 33.32 -15.43
C ALA A 13 -7.08 33.08 -15.65
N PHE A 14 -6.72 32.91 -16.91
CA PHE A 14 -5.41 33.35 -17.47
C PHE A 14 -5.56 33.41 -19.00
N GLY A 15 -6.12 34.50 -19.47
CA GLY A 15 -5.90 34.93 -20.83
C GLY A 15 -4.52 35.61 -20.92
N GLY A 16 -3.64 35.11 -21.75
CA GLY A 16 -2.36 35.74 -22.00
C GLY A 16 -1.36 34.80 -22.70
N ALA A 17 -1.18 35.08 -24.03
CA ALA A 17 -0.05 34.76 -24.87
C ALA A 17 0.46 33.28 -24.85
N ALA A 18 0.14 32.59 -25.91
CA ALA A 18 0.78 31.33 -26.31
C ALA A 18 2.26 31.59 -26.65
N SER A 19 3.16 31.48 -25.68
CA SER A 19 4.55 31.18 -25.89
C SER A 19 4.71 29.66 -25.86
N GLY A 20 5.07 29.07 -26.99
CA GLY A 20 5.21 27.65 -27.18
C GLY A 20 6.23 27.06 -26.21
N LEU A 21 5.80 26.56 -25.07
CA LEU A 21 6.54 25.59 -24.30
C LEU A 21 6.52 24.28 -25.09
N ARG A 22 7.59 24.05 -25.88
CA ARG A 22 7.92 22.71 -26.34
C ARG A 22 8.08 21.86 -25.08
N LEU A 23 7.11 21.01 -24.80
CA LEU A 23 7.29 19.84 -23.96
C LEU A 23 8.48 19.07 -24.56
N LEU A 24 9.65 19.20 -23.95
CA LEU A 24 10.74 18.28 -24.16
C LEU A 24 10.22 16.92 -23.65
N HIS A 25 9.62 16.15 -24.55
CA HIS A 25 9.58 14.71 -24.40
C HIS A 25 11.05 14.27 -24.34
N LEU A 26 11.60 14.21 -23.14
CA LEU A 26 12.78 13.39 -22.88
C LEU A 26 12.35 11.96 -23.15
N SER A 27 12.48 11.54 -24.42
CA SER A 27 12.46 10.12 -24.74
C SER A 27 13.47 9.47 -23.79
N ARG A 28 12.97 8.65 -22.86
CA ARG A 28 13.82 7.74 -22.08
C ARG A 28 14.73 7.05 -23.11
N PRO A 29 16.08 7.09 -22.98
CA PRO A 29 16.89 6.19 -23.76
C PRO A 29 16.35 4.80 -23.49
N ALA A 30 16.12 4.01 -24.53
CA ALA A 30 15.81 2.60 -24.41
C ALA A 30 16.94 2.00 -23.54
N ALA A 31 16.69 1.84 -22.26
CA ALA A 31 17.58 1.13 -21.38
C ALA A 31 17.71 -0.25 -22.02
N SER A 32 18.94 -0.66 -22.38
CA SER A 32 19.24 -2.04 -22.73
C SER A 32 18.55 -2.89 -21.66
N ALA A 33 17.66 -3.78 -22.09
CA ALA A 33 16.73 -4.48 -21.20
C ALA A 33 17.52 -5.27 -20.15
N LEU A 34 17.74 -4.66 -19.00
CA LEU A 34 18.29 -5.36 -17.84
C LEU A 34 17.33 -6.50 -17.45
N PRO A 35 17.83 -7.62 -16.93
CA PRO A 35 16.98 -8.74 -16.54
C PRO A 35 15.84 -8.30 -15.63
N GLY A 36 14.61 -8.63 -16.04
CA GLY A 36 13.42 -8.53 -15.19
C GLY A 36 13.38 -9.67 -14.18
N ILE A 37 12.44 -9.61 -13.23
CA ILE A 37 12.16 -10.71 -12.31
C ILE A 37 11.71 -11.92 -13.13
N GLN A 38 12.29 -13.10 -12.82
CA GLN A 38 11.95 -14.38 -13.44
C GLN A 38 11.48 -15.35 -12.36
N ALA A 39 10.20 -15.57 -12.24
CA ALA A 39 9.64 -16.51 -11.25
C ALA A 39 10.15 -17.95 -11.44
N ALA A 40 10.47 -18.32 -12.68
CA ALA A 40 11.06 -19.62 -12.99
C ALA A 40 12.45 -19.85 -12.36
N GLN A 41 13.15 -18.78 -12.00
CA GLN A 41 14.46 -18.83 -11.34
C GLN A 41 14.36 -18.77 -9.81
N LEU A 42 13.14 -18.82 -9.26
CA LEU A 42 12.93 -18.77 -7.82
C LEU A 42 13.63 -19.93 -7.12
N GLN A 43 14.41 -19.59 -6.11
CA GLN A 43 15.11 -20.52 -5.26
C GLN A 43 14.45 -20.60 -3.89
N LYS A 44 14.51 -21.78 -3.24
CA LYS A 44 13.92 -22.00 -1.92
C LYS A 44 14.95 -22.57 -0.97
N THR A 45 15.12 -21.88 0.16
CA THR A 45 15.83 -22.39 1.33
C THR A 45 14.83 -22.50 2.47
N LEU A 46 14.46 -23.73 2.83
CA LEU A 46 13.46 -23.94 3.85
C LEU A 46 14.11 -24.03 5.24
N THR A 47 13.40 -23.51 6.25
CA THR A 47 13.84 -23.65 7.64
C THR A 47 13.76 -25.11 8.09
N THR A 48 14.73 -25.53 8.89
CA THR A 48 14.71 -26.84 9.56
C THR A 48 14.00 -26.82 10.91
N THR A 49 13.65 -25.61 11.39
CA THR A 49 13.00 -25.38 12.69
C THR A 49 11.72 -24.55 12.52
N PRO A 50 10.65 -25.12 11.94
CA PRO A 50 9.41 -24.41 11.74
C PRO A 50 8.77 -24.01 13.07
N LYS A 51 8.21 -22.79 13.13
CA LYS A 51 7.55 -22.23 14.32
C LYS A 51 6.26 -23.00 14.64
N ALA A 52 5.88 -23.05 15.90
CA ALA A 52 4.54 -23.49 16.29
C ALA A 52 3.47 -22.52 15.79
N LEU A 53 2.34 -23.05 15.33
CA LEU A 53 1.20 -22.22 14.95
C LEU A 53 0.56 -21.61 16.21
N VAL A 54 0.16 -20.36 16.10
CA VAL A 54 -0.58 -19.64 17.14
C VAL A 54 -2.07 -19.94 16.97
N ALA A 55 -2.79 -20.17 18.07
CA ALA A 55 -4.24 -20.32 18.04
C ALA A 55 -4.88 -19.08 17.40
N LYS A 56 -5.83 -19.29 16.48
CA LYS A 56 -6.39 -18.21 15.65
C LYS A 56 -7.04 -17.10 16.46
N GLU A 57 -7.59 -17.41 17.63
CA GLU A 57 -8.22 -16.46 18.56
C GLU A 57 -7.23 -15.50 19.22
N LYS A 58 -5.92 -15.85 19.16
CA LYS A 58 -4.81 -15.04 19.70
C LYS A 58 -4.07 -14.26 18.62
N LEU A 59 -4.51 -14.34 17.36
CA LEU A 59 -3.85 -13.66 16.27
C LEU A 59 -4.11 -12.15 16.33
N VAL A 60 -3.03 -11.39 16.48
CA VAL A 60 -3.00 -9.92 16.41
C VAL A 60 -2.30 -9.53 15.12
N PHE A 61 -2.86 -8.56 14.39
CA PHE A 61 -2.29 -8.11 13.13
C PHE A 61 -0.83 -7.69 13.27
N GLY A 62 0.05 -8.27 12.44
CA GLY A 62 1.46 -7.89 12.37
C GLY A 62 2.34 -8.32 13.54
N HIS A 63 1.89 -9.20 14.44
CA HIS A 63 2.68 -9.70 15.58
C HIS A 63 3.28 -11.08 15.35
N VAL A 64 2.66 -11.90 14.52
CA VAL A 64 3.12 -13.25 14.18
C VAL A 64 3.47 -13.29 12.71
N PHE A 65 4.62 -13.87 12.36
CA PHE A 65 5.07 -13.99 10.97
C PHE A 65 5.30 -15.45 10.62
N THR A 66 5.09 -15.79 9.35
CA THR A 66 5.33 -17.11 8.76
C THR A 66 6.79 -17.53 8.90
N ASP A 67 7.08 -18.76 8.54
CA ASP A 67 8.44 -19.31 8.66
C ASP A 67 9.39 -18.73 7.63
N HIS A 68 8.88 -18.34 6.46
CA HIS A 68 9.70 -17.84 5.36
C HIS A 68 9.21 -16.50 4.87
N MET A 69 10.08 -15.83 4.12
CA MET A 69 9.82 -14.58 3.40
C MET A 69 10.38 -14.68 1.97
N LEU A 70 9.82 -13.90 1.06
CA LEU A 70 10.36 -13.72 -0.29
C LEU A 70 11.26 -12.49 -0.30
N THR A 71 12.43 -12.59 -0.96
CA THR A 71 13.32 -11.45 -1.21
C THR A 71 13.81 -11.46 -2.65
N ILE A 72 13.94 -10.28 -3.25
CA ILE A 72 14.45 -10.07 -4.61
C ILE A 72 15.29 -8.80 -4.62
N ASP A 73 16.57 -8.92 -4.88
CA ASP A 73 17.47 -7.78 -5.00
C ASP A 73 17.48 -7.20 -6.40
N TRP A 74 17.75 -5.91 -6.49
CA TRP A 74 17.92 -5.20 -7.73
C TRP A 74 19.10 -4.23 -7.67
N THR A 75 19.82 -4.12 -8.77
CA THR A 75 20.80 -3.05 -8.96
C THR A 75 20.67 -2.41 -10.33
N ALA A 76 21.02 -1.14 -10.45
CA ALA A 76 21.02 -0.42 -11.72
C ALA A 76 22.03 -1.01 -12.73
N LYS A 77 22.99 -1.81 -12.28
CA LYS A 77 24.01 -2.46 -13.11
C LYS A 77 23.56 -3.81 -13.66
N SER A 78 22.88 -4.63 -12.85
CA SER A 78 22.57 -6.03 -13.18
C SER A 78 21.07 -6.33 -13.33
N GLY A 79 20.19 -5.37 -13.01
CA GLY A 79 18.74 -5.60 -12.99
C GLY A 79 18.30 -6.41 -11.77
N TRP A 80 17.19 -7.14 -11.92
CA TRP A 80 16.63 -7.98 -10.87
C TRP A 80 17.37 -9.32 -10.75
N ALA A 81 17.72 -9.68 -9.53
CA ALA A 81 18.30 -10.98 -9.21
C ALA A 81 17.23 -12.07 -9.19
N ALA A 82 17.66 -13.34 -9.09
CA ALA A 82 16.77 -14.49 -8.90
C ALA A 82 16.00 -14.36 -7.57
N PRO A 83 14.64 -14.53 -7.57
CA PRO A 83 13.86 -14.51 -6.36
C PRO A 83 14.26 -15.59 -5.35
N GLN A 84 14.21 -15.27 -4.05
CA GLN A 84 14.59 -16.17 -2.97
C GLN A 84 13.43 -16.30 -1.97
N ILE A 85 12.95 -17.52 -1.73
CA ILE A 85 12.17 -17.85 -0.53
C ILE A 85 13.15 -18.39 0.51
N GLN A 86 13.25 -17.70 1.63
CA GLN A 86 14.23 -17.99 2.68
C GLN A 86 13.59 -17.89 4.07
N PRO A 87 14.22 -18.43 5.13
CA PRO A 87 13.72 -18.27 6.48
C PRO A 87 13.49 -16.80 6.83
N TYR A 88 12.36 -16.51 7.47
CA TYR A 88 12.04 -15.18 7.98
C TYR A 88 13.07 -14.71 9.00
N GLY A 89 13.66 -13.56 8.79
CA GLY A 89 14.67 -12.99 9.68
C GLY A 89 14.96 -11.51 9.39
N PRO A 90 15.88 -10.91 10.14
CA PRO A 90 16.30 -9.53 9.95
C PRO A 90 16.87 -9.28 8.56
N LEU A 91 16.60 -8.09 8.02
CA LEU A 91 17.32 -7.58 6.86
C LEU A 91 18.61 -6.90 7.33
N GLN A 92 19.73 -7.23 6.68
CA GLN A 92 20.99 -6.53 6.91
C GLN A 92 21.05 -5.32 5.97
N ILE A 93 21.00 -4.13 6.53
CA ILE A 93 21.10 -2.85 5.81
C ILE A 93 22.14 -1.97 6.50
N ASP A 94 22.90 -1.23 5.68
CA ASP A 94 23.91 -0.30 6.18
C ASP A 94 23.23 0.88 6.91
N PRO A 95 23.82 1.42 8.01
CA PRO A 95 23.26 2.59 8.68
C PRO A 95 23.10 3.83 7.81
N CYS A 96 23.87 4.00 6.74
CA CYS A 96 23.70 5.11 5.80
C CYS A 96 22.70 4.82 4.69
N CYS A 97 22.00 3.69 4.72
CA CYS A 97 21.04 3.30 3.71
C CYS A 97 19.92 4.34 3.58
N ALA A 98 19.68 4.82 2.36
CA ALA A 98 18.77 5.93 2.08
C ALA A 98 17.34 5.72 2.61
N VAL A 99 16.86 4.47 2.70
CA VAL A 99 15.54 4.18 3.27
C VAL A 99 15.41 4.63 4.72
N LEU A 100 16.47 4.52 5.53
CA LEU A 100 16.47 4.88 6.94
C LEU A 100 16.37 6.40 7.18
N HIS A 101 16.77 7.20 6.19
CA HIS A 101 16.89 8.65 6.32
C HIS A 101 15.78 9.40 5.57
N TYR A 102 15.30 8.85 4.46
CA TYR A 102 14.41 9.57 3.53
C TYR A 102 13.12 8.82 3.24
N ALA A 103 12.82 7.71 3.98
CA ALA A 103 11.66 6.87 3.73
C ALA A 103 11.51 6.48 2.25
N LEU A 104 12.63 6.19 1.56
CA LEU A 104 12.65 5.74 0.17
C LEU A 104 12.12 4.31 0.11
N GLU A 105 10.82 4.18 0.40
CA GLU A 105 10.11 2.91 0.44
C GLU A 105 8.66 3.05 -0.02
N CYS A 106 8.15 1.96 -0.57
CA CYS A 106 6.74 1.79 -0.83
C CYS A 106 6.31 0.36 -0.48
N PHE A 107 5.04 0.18 -0.18
CA PHE A 107 4.53 -1.13 0.20
C PHE A 107 3.12 -1.35 -0.34
N ASP A 108 2.67 -2.58 -0.24
CA ASP A 108 1.28 -2.91 -0.48
C ASP A 108 0.77 -3.91 0.57
N GLY A 109 -0.48 -4.24 0.52
CA GLY A 109 -1.10 -5.20 1.42
C GLY A 109 -2.22 -5.93 0.73
N LEU A 110 -2.12 -7.25 0.71
CA LEU A 110 -3.15 -8.14 0.18
C LEU A 110 -3.34 -9.32 1.13
N LYS A 111 -4.45 -10.01 0.99
CA LYS A 111 -4.82 -11.11 1.89
C LYS A 111 -5.06 -12.40 1.12
N ALA A 112 -4.55 -13.49 1.66
CA ALA A 112 -4.90 -14.83 1.23
C ALA A 112 -5.94 -15.41 2.19
N TYR A 113 -7.00 -15.96 1.63
CA TYR A 113 -8.12 -16.55 2.36
C TYR A 113 -8.22 -18.03 2.06
N ARG A 114 -8.68 -18.81 3.02
CA ARG A 114 -9.05 -20.20 2.80
C ARG A 114 -10.55 -20.28 2.58
N ASP A 115 -10.95 -20.77 1.41
CA ASP A 115 -12.35 -20.95 1.07
C ASP A 115 -12.98 -22.16 1.79
N THR A 116 -14.28 -22.36 1.60
CA THR A 116 -15.03 -23.47 2.23
C THR A 116 -14.58 -24.85 1.77
N GLN A 117 -13.87 -24.94 0.63
CA GLN A 117 -13.29 -26.16 0.10
C GLN A 117 -11.83 -26.38 0.53
N GLY A 118 -11.30 -25.49 1.39
CA GLY A 118 -9.93 -25.53 1.87
C GLY A 118 -8.89 -24.93 0.91
N LYS A 119 -9.30 -24.39 -0.25
CA LYS A 119 -8.38 -23.79 -1.23
C LYS A 119 -7.98 -22.38 -0.80
N VAL A 120 -6.71 -22.03 -1.01
CA VAL A 120 -6.20 -20.68 -0.77
C VAL A 120 -6.51 -19.78 -1.96
N ARG A 121 -7.09 -18.62 -1.69
CA ARG A 121 -7.50 -17.61 -2.68
C ARG A 121 -6.89 -16.26 -2.39
N LEU A 122 -6.52 -15.54 -3.46
CA LEU A 122 -6.17 -14.12 -3.42
C LEU A 122 -7.32 -13.32 -4.06
N PHE A 123 -7.56 -12.11 -3.54
CA PHE A 123 -8.58 -11.20 -4.08
C PHE A 123 -7.91 -10.10 -4.89
N ARG A 124 -8.13 -10.07 -6.22
CA ARG A 124 -7.64 -9.05 -7.17
C ARG A 124 -6.16 -8.64 -6.95
N PRO A 125 -5.22 -9.58 -6.84
CA PRO A 125 -3.82 -9.28 -6.51
C PRO A 125 -3.09 -8.52 -7.62
N ASP A 126 -3.57 -8.56 -8.86
CA ASP A 126 -3.15 -7.74 -10.00
C ASP A 126 -3.20 -6.25 -9.65
N LYS A 127 -4.30 -5.79 -9.05
CA LYS A 127 -4.47 -4.39 -8.62
C LYS A 127 -3.49 -3.96 -7.54
N ASN A 128 -3.09 -4.88 -6.66
CA ASN A 128 -2.05 -4.61 -5.67
C ASN A 128 -0.67 -4.47 -6.34
N MET A 129 -0.34 -5.28 -7.34
CA MET A 129 0.92 -5.19 -8.08
C MET A 129 0.99 -3.90 -8.93
N GLU A 130 -0.09 -3.53 -9.60
CA GLU A 130 -0.22 -2.24 -10.31
C GLU A 130 0.04 -1.06 -9.36
N ARG A 131 -0.58 -1.07 -8.19
CA ARG A 131 -0.46 0.00 -7.18
C ARG A 131 0.93 0.07 -6.57
N LEU A 132 1.57 -1.08 -6.28
CA LEU A 132 2.94 -1.13 -5.81
C LEU A 132 3.91 -0.56 -6.85
N ASN A 133 3.76 -0.92 -8.13
CA ASN A 133 4.55 -0.35 -9.22
C ASN A 133 4.32 1.16 -9.36
N SER A 134 3.07 1.62 -9.29
CA SER A 134 2.75 3.04 -9.33
C SER A 134 3.38 3.83 -8.17
N SER A 135 3.47 3.21 -6.99
CA SER A 135 4.16 3.81 -5.83
C SER A 135 5.68 3.81 -6.01
N ALA A 136 6.25 2.71 -6.50
CA ALA A 136 7.68 2.59 -6.81
C ALA A 136 8.11 3.61 -7.88
N GLU A 137 7.29 3.80 -8.93
CA GLU A 137 7.56 4.79 -9.99
C GLU A 137 7.70 6.20 -9.42
N ARG A 138 6.85 6.60 -8.48
CA ARG A 138 6.90 7.93 -7.85
C ARG A 138 8.21 8.20 -7.13
N LEU A 139 8.83 7.14 -6.58
CA LEU A 139 10.11 7.20 -5.86
C LEU A 139 11.33 6.90 -6.74
N TYR A 140 11.15 6.71 -8.04
CA TYR A 140 12.20 6.25 -8.95
C TYR A 140 12.86 4.93 -8.50
N LEU A 141 12.11 4.09 -7.77
CA LEU A 141 12.49 2.71 -7.51
C LEU A 141 12.25 1.86 -8.77
N PRO A 142 12.93 0.69 -8.90
CA PRO A 142 12.82 -0.13 -10.10
C PRO A 142 11.40 -0.65 -10.31
N GLN A 143 10.96 -0.65 -11.57
CA GLN A 143 9.71 -1.26 -11.98
C GLN A 143 9.90 -2.77 -12.16
N PHE A 144 8.81 -3.53 -12.03
CA PHE A 144 8.82 -4.98 -12.16
C PHE A 144 7.57 -5.48 -12.92
N ASP A 145 7.66 -6.66 -13.47
CA ASP A 145 6.51 -7.38 -14.00
C ASP A 145 5.66 -7.93 -12.84
N GLY A 146 4.44 -7.39 -12.70
CA GLY A 146 3.52 -7.77 -11.62
C GLY A 146 3.13 -9.23 -11.64
N GLU A 147 3.04 -9.88 -12.82
CA GLU A 147 2.71 -11.30 -12.93
C GLU A 147 3.86 -12.18 -12.40
N GLN A 148 5.11 -11.79 -12.64
CA GLN A 148 6.27 -12.52 -12.13
C GLN A 148 6.35 -12.44 -10.61
N VAL A 149 6.15 -11.26 -10.04
CA VAL A 149 6.09 -11.10 -8.57
C VAL A 149 4.92 -11.88 -7.98
N LEU A 150 3.76 -11.83 -8.62
CA LEU A 150 2.60 -12.59 -8.19
C LEU A 150 2.82 -14.11 -8.25
N ALA A 151 3.54 -14.60 -9.26
CA ALA A 151 3.94 -16.00 -9.33
C ALA A 151 4.84 -16.39 -8.14
N CYS A 152 5.82 -15.53 -7.79
CA CYS A 152 6.65 -15.72 -6.60
C CYS A 152 5.84 -15.69 -5.28
N ILE A 153 4.86 -14.79 -5.17
CA ILE A 153 3.95 -14.73 -4.01
C ILE A 153 3.12 -16.01 -3.90
N LYS A 154 2.63 -16.55 -5.01
CA LYS A 154 1.92 -17.85 -5.02
C LYS A 154 2.80 -18.99 -4.53
N GLU A 155 4.10 -19.00 -4.87
CA GLU A 155 5.06 -19.99 -4.36
C GLU A 155 5.33 -19.82 -2.86
N LEU A 156 5.43 -18.58 -2.38
CA LEU A 156 5.51 -18.31 -0.94
C LEU A 156 4.26 -18.83 -0.22
N LEU A 157 3.07 -18.58 -0.77
CA LEU A 157 1.81 -19.08 -0.20
C LEU A 157 1.72 -20.60 -0.18
N ARG A 158 2.23 -21.31 -1.20
CA ARG A 158 2.31 -22.78 -1.20
C ARG A 158 3.25 -23.27 -0.11
N THR A 159 4.37 -22.58 0.07
CA THR A 159 5.36 -22.91 1.12
C THR A 159 4.78 -22.69 2.51
N GLU A 160 3.98 -21.62 2.68
CA GLU A 160 3.41 -21.17 3.95
C GLU A 160 1.93 -21.55 4.13
N GLU A 161 1.42 -22.50 3.36
CA GLU A 161 -0.02 -22.83 3.33
C GLU A 161 -0.60 -23.14 4.73
N ARG A 162 0.18 -23.76 5.59
CA ARG A 162 -0.21 -24.10 6.96
C ARG A 162 -0.55 -22.85 7.82
N TRP A 163 0.00 -21.67 7.45
CA TRP A 163 -0.21 -20.40 8.12
C TRP A 163 -1.48 -19.67 7.68
N VAL A 164 -2.17 -20.14 6.63
CA VAL A 164 -3.45 -19.54 6.19
C VAL A 164 -4.56 -20.03 7.11
N PRO A 165 -5.11 -19.17 8.00
CA PRO A 165 -6.08 -19.60 8.99
C PRO A 165 -7.41 -19.99 8.34
N HIS A 166 -8.16 -20.85 9.02
CA HIS A 166 -9.52 -21.21 8.67
C HIS A 166 -10.55 -20.28 9.34
N GLY A 167 -11.65 -20.02 8.65
CA GLY A 167 -12.83 -19.37 9.19
C GLY A 167 -13.05 -17.94 8.69
N ARG A 168 -14.29 -17.50 8.81
CA ARG A 168 -14.72 -16.17 8.38
C ARG A 168 -14.03 -15.10 9.24
N GLY A 169 -13.49 -14.04 8.57
CA GLY A 169 -12.78 -12.95 9.23
C GLY A 169 -11.28 -13.20 9.42
N TYR A 170 -10.81 -14.43 9.18
CA TYR A 170 -9.38 -14.79 9.26
C TYR A 170 -8.73 -14.81 7.88
N SER A 171 -7.44 -14.47 7.83
CA SER A 171 -6.66 -14.45 6.58
C SER A 171 -5.16 -14.49 6.88
N LEU A 172 -4.37 -14.83 5.88
CA LEU A 172 -2.94 -14.54 5.89
C LEU A 172 -2.71 -13.22 5.15
N TYR A 173 -2.26 -12.21 5.87
CA TYR A 173 -1.89 -10.92 5.32
C TYR A 173 -0.49 -10.98 4.71
N LEU A 174 -0.34 -10.51 3.48
CA LEU A 174 0.94 -10.42 2.78
C LEU A 174 1.32 -8.94 2.66
N ARG A 175 2.57 -8.62 2.98
CA ARG A 175 3.15 -7.29 2.92
C ARG A 175 4.31 -7.26 1.92
N PRO A 176 4.06 -7.11 0.62
CA PRO A 176 5.12 -6.73 -0.32
C PRO A 176 5.59 -5.31 0.01
N THR A 177 6.90 -5.16 0.08
CA THR A 177 7.56 -3.90 0.38
C THR A 177 8.77 -3.76 -0.52
N MET A 178 8.99 -2.57 -1.06
CA MET A 178 10.19 -2.23 -1.82
C MET A 178 10.90 -1.08 -1.13
N ILE A 179 12.17 -1.27 -0.86
CA ILE A 179 13.03 -0.30 -0.21
C ILE A 179 14.24 0.04 -1.11
N SER A 180 14.72 1.27 -1.04
CA SER A 180 16.08 1.58 -1.46
C SER A 180 17.08 0.89 -0.53
N THR A 181 18.09 0.27 -1.11
CA THR A 181 19.24 -0.28 -0.37
C THR A 181 20.53 0.48 -0.71
N GLU A 182 20.41 1.69 -1.26
CA GLU A 182 21.53 2.57 -1.60
C GLU A 182 22.23 3.07 -0.33
N ASN A 183 23.51 2.81 -0.22
CA ASN A 183 24.32 3.18 0.94
C ASN A 183 24.88 4.60 0.77
N THR A 184 24.01 5.60 0.91
CA THR A 184 24.37 7.01 0.79
C THR A 184 23.38 7.91 1.52
N LEU A 185 23.84 9.05 2.00
CA LEU A 185 23.03 10.12 2.59
C LEU A 185 22.55 11.14 1.55
N GLY A 186 22.80 10.93 0.27
CA GLY A 186 22.33 11.81 -0.79
C GLY A 186 20.86 11.54 -1.16
N VAL A 187 20.10 12.61 -1.44
CA VAL A 187 18.74 12.49 -1.98
C VAL A 187 18.80 12.41 -3.50
N HIS A 188 18.81 11.22 -4.04
CA HIS A 188 18.83 10.94 -5.48
C HIS A 188 18.12 9.61 -5.78
N ARG A 189 17.95 9.30 -7.06
CA ARG A 189 17.42 7.99 -7.45
C ARG A 189 18.31 6.87 -6.94
N SER A 190 17.71 5.79 -6.47
CA SER A 190 18.45 4.64 -5.97
C SER A 190 19.08 3.81 -7.09
N ASN A 191 20.33 3.37 -6.89
CA ASN A 191 21.03 2.42 -7.76
C ASN A 191 20.93 0.98 -7.25
N SER A 192 20.37 0.77 -6.07
CA SER A 192 20.06 -0.55 -5.52
C SER A 192 18.75 -0.55 -4.75
N ALA A 193 18.00 -1.64 -4.84
CA ALA A 193 16.74 -1.80 -4.17
C ALA A 193 16.51 -3.27 -3.78
N LYS A 194 15.62 -3.49 -2.82
CA LYS A 194 15.16 -4.81 -2.42
C LYS A 194 13.62 -4.81 -2.38
N LEU A 195 13.02 -5.75 -3.11
CA LEU A 195 11.63 -6.12 -2.95
C LEU A 195 11.57 -7.33 -2.03
N PHE A 196 10.75 -7.28 -0.99
CA PHE A 196 10.52 -8.42 -0.13
C PHE A 196 9.05 -8.57 0.22
N VAL A 197 8.64 -9.80 0.55
CA VAL A 197 7.27 -10.08 0.99
C VAL A 197 7.32 -10.87 2.27
N ILE A 198 6.72 -10.33 3.32
CA ILE A 198 6.49 -11.04 4.58
C ILE A 198 5.01 -11.36 4.72
N ALA A 199 4.69 -12.37 5.50
CA ALA A 199 3.31 -12.80 5.71
C ALA A 199 3.00 -12.98 7.19
N SER A 200 1.78 -12.57 7.59
CA SER A 200 1.31 -12.58 8.97
C SER A 200 -0.13 -13.09 9.02
N PRO A 201 -0.42 -14.19 9.73
CA PRO A 201 -1.79 -14.63 9.97
C PRO A 201 -2.51 -13.61 10.85
N CYS A 202 -3.73 -13.27 10.50
CA CYS A 202 -4.51 -12.28 11.25
C CYS A 202 -5.99 -12.66 11.35
N GLY A 203 -6.61 -12.18 12.41
CA GLY A 203 -8.05 -12.23 12.66
C GLY A 203 -8.78 -11.02 12.09
N PRO A 204 -10.02 -10.78 12.55
CA PRO A 204 -10.80 -9.59 12.17
C PRO A 204 -10.05 -8.29 12.45
N TYR A 205 -10.23 -7.30 11.58
CA TYR A 205 -9.54 -6.01 11.70
C TYR A 205 -9.87 -5.29 13.02
N PHE A 206 -11.16 -5.26 13.37
CA PHE A 206 -11.61 -4.75 14.67
C PHE A 206 -11.95 -5.91 15.59
N PRO A 207 -11.38 -5.95 16.81
CA PRO A 207 -11.73 -7.00 17.81
C PRO A 207 -13.22 -7.04 18.12
N THR A 208 -13.91 -5.89 18.02
CA THR A 208 -15.36 -5.75 18.27
C THR A 208 -16.22 -6.18 17.09
N GLY A 209 -15.62 -6.58 15.95
CA GLY A 209 -16.33 -6.91 14.71
C GLY A 209 -16.89 -5.66 14.00
N PHE A 210 -18.04 -5.82 13.32
CA PHE A 210 -18.70 -4.73 12.57
C PHE A 210 -19.59 -3.87 13.48
N LYS A 211 -18.98 -3.16 14.42
CA LYS A 211 -19.67 -2.16 15.25
C LYS A 211 -19.33 -0.76 14.74
N ALA A 212 -20.25 0.18 14.99
CA ALA A 212 -19.99 1.59 14.73
C ALA A 212 -18.78 2.07 15.54
N VAL A 213 -17.99 2.95 14.97
CA VAL A 213 -16.83 3.59 15.59
C VAL A 213 -17.04 5.11 15.57
N SER A 214 -16.47 5.80 16.56
CA SER A 214 -16.46 7.26 16.60
C SER A 214 -15.25 7.80 15.87
N LEU A 215 -15.47 8.83 15.05
CA LEU A 215 -14.43 9.47 14.24
C LEU A 215 -14.14 10.87 14.75
N TYR A 216 -12.86 11.24 14.80
CA TYR A 216 -12.42 12.60 15.07
C TYR A 216 -12.13 13.31 13.74
N CYS A 217 -12.89 14.36 13.43
CA CYS A 217 -12.60 15.21 12.30
C CYS A 217 -11.44 16.13 12.67
N ASP A 218 -10.29 15.94 12.03
CA ASP A 218 -9.11 16.78 12.25
C ASP A 218 -9.15 17.99 11.32
N GLU A 219 -9.21 19.17 11.91
CA GLU A 219 -9.30 20.44 11.20
C GLU A 219 -7.92 21.09 10.98
N THR A 220 -6.86 20.53 11.56
CA THR A 220 -5.52 21.12 11.55
C THR A 220 -4.51 20.34 10.73
N ASN A 221 -4.62 19.01 10.74
CA ASN A 221 -3.71 18.15 10.02
C ASN A 221 -4.36 17.64 8.73
N VAL A 222 -3.61 17.66 7.64
CA VAL A 222 -4.03 17.08 6.37
C VAL A 222 -3.24 15.81 6.08
N ARG A 223 -3.93 14.80 5.59
CA ARG A 223 -3.33 13.53 5.18
C ARG A 223 -2.52 13.66 3.89
N ALA A 224 -2.99 14.46 2.96
CA ALA A 224 -2.42 14.66 1.63
C ALA A 224 -2.96 15.97 1.03
N TRP A 225 -2.40 16.40 -0.10
CA TRP A 225 -2.78 17.61 -0.81
C TRP A 225 -2.66 17.42 -2.33
N PRO A 226 -3.33 18.25 -3.15
CA PRO A 226 -3.20 18.20 -4.61
C PRO A 226 -1.74 18.33 -5.07
N GLY A 227 -1.31 17.45 -5.98
CA GLY A 227 0.08 17.40 -6.45
C GLY A 227 1.06 16.68 -5.51
N GLY A 228 0.60 16.28 -4.31
CA GLY A 228 1.35 15.47 -3.36
C GLY A 228 1.42 13.99 -3.76
N VAL A 229 1.47 13.12 -2.76
CA VAL A 229 1.64 11.66 -2.93
C VAL A 229 0.53 10.85 -2.25
N GLY A 230 -0.64 11.47 -2.00
CA GLY A 230 -1.76 10.83 -1.30
C GLY A 230 -2.29 9.58 -1.99
N ASN A 231 -2.16 9.50 -3.31
CA ASN A 231 -2.54 8.34 -4.13
C ASN A 231 -1.48 7.26 -4.24
N LYS A 232 -0.36 7.39 -3.50
CA LYS A 232 0.73 6.41 -3.48
C LYS A 232 0.84 5.76 -2.10
N LYS A 233 1.24 4.49 -2.08
CA LYS A 233 1.36 3.74 -0.84
C LYS A 233 2.82 3.79 -0.36
N LEU A 234 3.21 4.94 0.19
CA LEU A 234 4.56 5.25 0.67
C LEU A 234 4.59 5.27 2.19
N GLY A 235 5.65 4.79 2.82
CA GLY A 235 5.84 4.88 4.28
C GLY A 235 5.73 6.32 4.80
N ALA A 236 6.25 7.29 4.03
CA ALA A 236 6.18 8.72 4.33
C ALA A 236 4.75 9.27 4.53
N ASN A 237 3.72 8.66 3.94
CA ASN A 237 2.32 9.07 4.14
C ASN A 237 1.75 8.58 5.47
N TYR A 238 2.35 7.55 6.08
CA TYR A 238 1.80 6.90 7.28
C TYR A 238 2.42 7.43 8.56
N ALA A 239 3.72 7.71 8.58
CA ALA A 239 4.40 8.20 9.76
C ALA A 239 3.77 9.50 10.32
N PRO A 240 3.43 10.53 9.51
CA PRO A 240 2.79 11.74 10.01
C PRO A 240 1.39 11.54 10.57
N SER A 241 0.71 10.45 10.23
CA SER A 241 -0.65 10.17 10.72
C SER A 241 -0.69 9.65 12.16
N ILE A 242 0.46 9.25 12.73
CA ILE A 242 0.53 8.69 14.08
C ILE A 242 0.14 9.72 15.14
N GLY A 243 0.69 10.94 15.06
CA GLY A 243 0.37 12.00 16.04
C GLY A 243 -1.12 12.35 16.09
N PRO A 244 -1.76 12.68 14.96
CA PRO A 244 -3.21 12.92 14.90
C PRO A 244 -4.05 11.73 15.39
N GLN A 245 -3.64 10.49 15.09
CA GLN A 245 -4.34 9.29 15.55
C GLN A 245 -4.28 9.16 17.08
N VAL A 246 -3.11 9.35 17.69
CA VAL A 246 -2.93 9.35 19.16
C VAL A 246 -3.78 10.46 19.79
N ALA A 247 -3.77 11.67 19.23
CA ALA A 247 -4.58 12.78 19.73
C ALA A 247 -6.10 12.50 19.63
N ALA A 248 -6.54 11.75 18.63
CA ALA A 248 -7.92 11.31 18.52
C ALA A 248 -8.26 10.24 19.58
N GLU A 249 -7.37 9.26 19.79
CA GLU A 249 -7.52 8.21 20.81
C GLU A 249 -7.59 8.80 22.23
N ASP A 250 -6.75 9.76 22.56
CA ASP A 250 -6.76 10.47 23.86
C ASP A 250 -8.10 11.19 24.13
N LYS A 251 -8.81 11.57 23.06
CA LYS A 251 -10.16 12.15 23.12
C LYS A 251 -11.29 11.11 23.09
N GLY A 252 -10.95 9.80 23.04
CA GLY A 252 -11.92 8.70 23.04
C GLY A 252 -12.45 8.31 21.67
N TYR A 253 -11.88 8.81 20.58
CA TYR A 253 -12.24 8.43 19.21
C TYR A 253 -11.39 7.25 18.71
N GLN A 254 -11.94 6.46 17.79
CA GLN A 254 -11.24 5.27 17.28
C GLN A 254 -10.40 5.58 16.05
N GLN A 255 -10.78 6.59 15.25
CA GLN A 255 -10.10 6.92 14.00
C GLN A 255 -10.20 8.41 13.69
N VAL A 256 -9.23 8.92 12.92
CA VAL A 256 -9.27 10.26 12.35
C VAL A 256 -10.08 10.24 11.05
N LEU A 257 -11.02 11.16 10.89
CA LEU A 257 -11.64 11.51 9.62
C LEU A 257 -10.83 12.63 8.99
N TRP A 258 -10.15 12.34 7.90
CA TRP A 258 -9.33 13.29 7.18
C TRP A 258 -10.16 14.16 6.27
N THR A 259 -9.93 15.48 6.35
CA THR A 259 -10.56 16.50 5.51
C THR A 259 -9.49 17.38 4.88
N ILE A 260 -9.88 18.16 3.86
CA ILE A 260 -9.03 19.16 3.20
C ILE A 260 -9.82 20.39 2.79
N GLY A 261 -9.12 21.52 2.72
CA GLY A 261 -9.70 22.80 2.28
C GLY A 261 -10.59 23.46 3.31
N GLU A 262 -11.06 24.68 2.95
CA GLU A 262 -11.91 25.49 3.83
C GLU A 262 -13.33 24.93 4.01
N GLU A 263 -13.79 24.10 3.06
CA GLU A 263 -15.09 23.43 3.08
C GLU A 263 -15.05 22.05 3.74
N TYR A 264 -13.91 21.64 4.31
CA TYR A 264 -13.71 20.34 4.97
C TYR A 264 -14.10 19.14 4.09
N GLU A 265 -13.67 19.15 2.84
CA GLU A 265 -13.93 18.05 1.90
C GLU A 265 -13.40 16.72 2.45
N LEU A 266 -14.24 15.69 2.43
CA LEU A 266 -13.92 14.38 2.98
C LEU A 266 -12.85 13.68 2.12
N MET A 267 -11.87 13.06 2.76
CA MET A 267 -10.80 12.31 2.10
C MET A 267 -10.84 10.81 2.45
N GLU A 268 -10.40 10.47 3.63
CA GLU A 268 -10.26 9.09 4.13
C GLU A 268 -10.53 9.02 5.63
N VAL A 269 -10.75 7.80 6.14
CA VAL A 269 -10.83 7.53 7.58
C VAL A 269 -9.61 6.71 7.99
N GLY A 270 -8.73 7.30 8.81
CA GLY A 270 -7.45 6.67 9.17
C GLY A 270 -6.66 6.26 7.94
N THR A 271 -6.53 4.96 7.68
CA THR A 271 -5.84 4.39 6.51
C THR A 271 -6.81 3.74 5.51
N MET A 272 -8.08 4.10 5.55
CA MET A 272 -9.16 3.46 4.79
C MET A 272 -9.90 4.48 3.93
N ASN A 273 -10.29 4.08 2.71
CA ASN A 273 -11.28 4.81 1.94
C ASN A 273 -12.62 4.79 2.68
N LEU A 274 -13.47 5.76 2.41
CA LEU A 274 -14.81 5.85 2.97
C LEU A 274 -15.88 5.92 1.90
N PHE A 275 -17.09 5.50 2.25
CA PHE A 275 -18.30 5.72 1.50
C PHE A 275 -19.33 6.39 2.41
N VAL A 276 -20.11 7.32 1.86
CA VAL A 276 -21.24 7.92 2.54
C VAL A 276 -22.52 7.42 1.86
N TYR A 277 -23.35 6.75 2.65
CA TYR A 277 -24.67 6.34 2.20
C TYR A 277 -25.71 7.26 2.80
N TRP A 278 -26.37 8.01 1.98
CA TRP A 278 -27.27 9.07 2.41
C TRP A 278 -28.47 9.24 1.49
N ARG A 279 -29.32 10.16 1.85
CA ARG A 279 -30.45 10.58 1.01
C ARG A 279 -30.13 11.96 0.46
N ASN A 280 -30.08 12.10 -0.87
CA ASN A 280 -29.78 13.35 -1.56
C ASN A 280 -30.96 14.34 -1.49
N ASP A 281 -30.77 15.55 -2.02
CA ASP A 281 -31.79 16.61 -1.99
C ASP A 281 -33.07 16.26 -2.77
N ALA A 282 -33.00 15.35 -3.72
CA ALA A 282 -34.16 14.82 -4.43
C ALA A 282 -34.91 13.72 -3.65
N GLY A 283 -34.39 13.34 -2.47
CA GLY A 283 -34.95 12.29 -1.64
C GLY A 283 -34.54 10.87 -2.06
N GLU A 284 -33.61 10.74 -3.01
CA GLU A 284 -33.09 9.45 -3.49
C GLU A 284 -31.93 8.96 -2.63
N LEU A 285 -31.84 7.66 -2.47
CA LEU A 285 -30.71 7.02 -1.78
C LEU A 285 -29.52 6.96 -2.73
N GLU A 286 -28.38 7.44 -2.28
CA GLU A 286 -27.12 7.34 -3.04
C GLU A 286 -25.96 6.94 -2.15
N LEU A 287 -24.95 6.30 -2.79
CA LEU A 287 -23.68 5.93 -2.19
C LEU A 287 -22.56 6.72 -2.87
N VAL A 288 -21.90 7.58 -2.13
CA VAL A 288 -20.82 8.42 -2.65
C VAL A 288 -19.50 8.10 -1.98
N THR A 289 -18.40 8.40 -2.67
CA THR A 289 -17.03 8.25 -2.17
C THR A 289 -16.16 9.34 -2.78
N PRO A 290 -15.16 9.87 -2.07
CA PRO A 290 -14.26 10.88 -2.59
C PRO A 290 -13.64 10.47 -3.94
N PRO A 291 -13.42 11.42 -4.87
CA PRO A 291 -12.84 11.14 -6.17
C PRO A 291 -11.36 10.77 -6.08
N LEU A 292 -10.84 10.09 -7.12
CA LEU A 292 -9.42 9.79 -7.27
C LEU A 292 -8.69 10.99 -7.90
N ASP A 293 -8.58 12.08 -7.18
CA ASP A 293 -7.94 13.34 -7.59
C ASP A 293 -6.46 13.43 -7.23
N GLY A 294 -5.88 12.39 -6.64
CA GLY A 294 -4.50 12.32 -6.19
C GLY A 294 -4.33 12.48 -4.68
N THR A 295 -5.37 12.85 -3.95
CA THR A 295 -5.33 13.06 -2.49
C THR A 295 -5.67 11.82 -1.68
N ILE A 296 -6.33 10.82 -2.28
CA ILE A 296 -6.69 9.56 -1.64
C ILE A 296 -6.05 8.35 -2.33
N LEU A 297 -5.86 7.27 -1.57
CA LEU A 297 -5.33 6.03 -2.11
C LEU A 297 -6.39 5.32 -2.98
N PRO A 298 -6.06 4.86 -4.21
CA PRO A 298 -6.95 4.03 -5.01
C PRO A 298 -7.08 2.64 -4.38
N GLY A 299 -8.06 2.49 -3.49
CA GLY A 299 -8.29 1.25 -2.74
C GLY A 299 -8.84 0.14 -3.63
N VAL A 300 -8.29 -1.08 -3.52
CA VAL A 300 -8.77 -2.25 -4.28
C VAL A 300 -10.20 -2.61 -3.84
N THR A 301 -10.51 -2.50 -2.55
CA THR A 301 -11.87 -2.71 -2.05
C THR A 301 -12.82 -1.61 -2.54
N ARG A 302 -12.37 -0.34 -2.51
CA ARG A 302 -13.15 0.78 -3.07
C ARG A 302 -13.52 0.53 -4.53
N ASP A 303 -12.54 0.18 -5.36
CA ASP A 303 -12.73 -0.13 -6.79
C ASP A 303 -13.64 -1.35 -7.02
N SER A 304 -13.75 -2.23 -6.03
CA SER A 304 -14.59 -3.43 -6.11
C SER A 304 -16.02 -3.18 -5.64
N VAL A 305 -16.28 -2.09 -4.92
CA VAL A 305 -17.63 -1.68 -4.49
C VAL A 305 -18.32 -0.89 -5.60
N LEU A 306 -17.58 -0.07 -6.33
CA LEU A 306 -18.04 0.68 -7.50
C LEU A 306 -18.26 -0.21 -8.72
#